data_31bcba16381582e949f324d38e5779c2
#
_entry.id   31bcba16381582e949f324d38e5779c2
#
_cell.length_a   1.000
_cell.length_b   1.000
_cell.length_c   1.000
_cell.angle_alpha   90.00
_cell.angle_beta   90.00
_cell.angle_gamma   90.00
#
_symmetry.space_group_name_H-M   'P 1'
#
loop_
_entity.id
_entity.type
_entity.pdbx_description
1 polymer ?
#
loop_
_entity_poly.entity_id
_entity_poly.type
_entity_poly.pdbx_seq_one_letter_code
_entity_poly.pdbx_strand_id
1 'polypeptide(L)'
;ILHGEAQQALGAGDTQVEVLRENWRSLPAVVAFNNRIIERIVAADNRALNETLAKASEEGSVDPAEAAALRDTLADAYRGHAQLPRRKAEHPGYVSVETFAERPPVVERICALIDKGFRPCDIMILVRGATDGAKVAAELLDFKRRNEDPRYRFDVMTQEALIVGNAPVSSFIAAALRLALNPDDSLSRAVYNHY
;
A
#
# COMPACT_ATOMS: atom_id res chain seq x y z
N ILE A 1 17.82 8.12 -8.38
CA ILE A 1 18.44 7.85 -7.07
C ILE A 1 18.87 6.38 -7.02
N LEU A 2 17.93 5.41 -7.11
CA LEU A 2 18.24 3.97 -7.05
C LEU A 2 19.26 3.50 -8.10
N HIS A 3 19.25 4.08 -9.29
CA HIS A 3 20.19 3.73 -10.35
C HIS A 3 21.62 4.17 -10.01
N GLY A 4 21.80 5.37 -9.47
CA GLY A 4 23.11 5.87 -9.04
C GLY A 4 23.70 5.04 -7.88
N GLU A 5 22.88 4.65 -6.92
CA GLU A 5 23.30 3.79 -5.80
C GLU A 5 23.68 2.37 -6.27
N ALA A 6 22.91 1.79 -7.20
CA ALA A 6 23.24 0.50 -7.78
C ALA A 6 24.55 0.55 -8.60
N GLN A 7 24.79 1.62 -9.35
CA GLN A 7 26.04 1.82 -10.09
C GLN A 7 27.25 1.98 -9.16
N GLN A 8 27.09 2.67 -8.01
CA GLN A 8 28.15 2.78 -7.00
C GLN A 8 28.43 1.44 -6.33
N ALA A 9 27.41 0.63 -6.05
CA ALA A 9 27.57 -0.64 -5.35
C ALA A 9 28.16 -1.75 -6.25
N LEU A 10 27.81 -1.76 -7.55
CA LEU A 10 28.15 -2.84 -8.49
C LEU A 10 29.25 -2.47 -9.50
N GLY A 11 29.66 -1.20 -9.58
CA GLY A 11 30.55 -0.69 -10.62
C GLY A 11 29.78 -0.26 -11.88
N ALA A 12 30.19 0.87 -12.47
CA ALA A 12 29.48 1.51 -13.58
C ALA A 12 29.38 0.67 -14.88
N GLY A 13 30.25 -0.34 -15.04
CA GLY A 13 30.26 -1.24 -16.19
C GLY A 13 29.29 -2.42 -16.12
N ASP A 14 28.77 -2.72 -14.92
CA ASP A 14 28.02 -3.95 -14.67
C ASP A 14 26.49 -3.72 -14.52
N THR A 15 26.04 -2.48 -14.71
CA THR A 15 24.63 -2.13 -14.55
C THR A 15 23.98 -1.71 -15.87
N GLN A 16 22.91 -2.38 -16.26
CA GLN A 16 22.06 -2.01 -17.37
C GLN A 16 20.66 -1.64 -16.86
N VAL A 17 20.17 -0.47 -17.27
CA VAL A 17 18.80 -0.05 -16.98
C VAL A 17 17.89 -0.53 -18.10
N GLU A 18 16.94 -1.39 -17.74
CA GLU A 18 15.90 -1.87 -18.63
C GLU A 18 14.54 -1.34 -18.22
N VAL A 19 13.80 -0.73 -19.14
CA VAL A 19 12.49 -0.17 -18.88
C VAL A 19 11.41 -1.18 -19.24
N LEU A 20 10.69 -1.68 -18.23
CA LEU A 20 9.55 -2.60 -18.41
C LEU A 20 8.31 -1.81 -18.84
N ARG A 21 8.13 -1.64 -20.14
CA ARG A 21 7.01 -0.86 -20.70
C ARG A 21 5.69 -1.62 -20.78
N GLU A 22 5.70 -2.93 -20.70
CA GLU A 22 4.52 -3.76 -20.94
C GLU A 22 3.90 -4.27 -19.63
N ASN A 23 2.59 -4.08 -19.48
CA ASN A 23 1.84 -4.58 -18.33
C ASN A 23 0.96 -5.77 -18.76
N TRP A 24 1.38 -6.97 -18.35
CA TRP A 24 0.68 -8.23 -18.60
C TRP A 24 -0.29 -8.62 -17.49
N ARG A 25 -0.26 -7.92 -16.37
CA ARG A 25 -1.04 -8.24 -15.17
C ARG A 25 -2.43 -7.60 -15.19
N SER A 26 -2.48 -6.29 -15.45
CA SER A 26 -3.66 -5.47 -15.26
C SER A 26 -4.47 -5.33 -16.54
N LEU A 27 -5.77 -5.16 -16.39
CA LEU A 27 -6.68 -4.87 -17.49
C LEU A 27 -6.44 -3.44 -18.03
N PRO A 28 -6.77 -3.19 -19.32
CA PRO A 28 -6.46 -1.91 -19.97
C PRO A 28 -6.96 -0.66 -19.24
N ALA A 29 -8.19 -0.68 -18.68
CA ALA A 29 -8.74 0.46 -17.95
C ALA A 29 -7.93 0.78 -16.68
N VAL A 30 -7.40 -0.24 -16.00
CA VAL A 30 -6.57 -0.05 -14.80
C VAL A 30 -5.22 0.55 -15.18
N VAL A 31 -4.60 0.07 -16.26
CA VAL A 31 -3.31 0.62 -16.75
C VAL A 31 -3.47 2.07 -17.18
N ALA A 32 -4.53 2.37 -17.93
CA ALA A 32 -4.82 3.74 -18.39
C ALA A 32 -5.08 4.70 -17.21
N PHE A 33 -5.82 4.24 -16.20
CA PHE A 33 -6.04 5.00 -14.96
C PHE A 33 -4.72 5.26 -14.23
N ASN A 34 -3.90 4.23 -14.01
CA ASN A 34 -2.63 4.37 -13.32
C ASN A 34 -1.68 5.33 -14.03
N ASN A 35 -1.54 5.21 -15.35
CA ASN A 35 -0.72 6.14 -16.13
C ASN A 35 -1.16 7.59 -15.92
N ARG A 36 -2.48 7.85 -16.04
CA ARG A 36 -3.05 9.20 -15.90
C ARG A 36 -2.92 9.75 -14.49
N ILE A 37 -3.18 8.94 -13.45
CA ILE A 37 -3.11 9.43 -12.07
C ILE A 37 -1.66 9.73 -11.67
N ILE A 38 -0.70 8.88 -12.05
CA ILE A 38 0.72 9.10 -11.79
C ILE A 38 1.19 10.37 -12.49
N GLU A 39 0.87 10.55 -13.77
CA GLU A 39 1.21 11.76 -14.53
C GLU A 39 0.71 13.04 -13.83
N ARG A 40 -0.54 13.03 -13.35
CA ARG A 40 -1.12 14.18 -12.66
C ARG A 40 -0.48 14.46 -11.31
N ILE A 41 -0.22 13.41 -10.52
CA ILE A 41 0.44 13.54 -9.22
C ILE A 41 1.85 14.08 -9.42
N VAL A 42 2.62 13.48 -10.30
CA VAL A 42 4.00 13.91 -10.58
C VAL A 42 4.04 15.36 -11.04
N ALA A 43 3.14 15.76 -11.94
CA ALA A 43 3.09 17.15 -12.41
C ALA A 43 2.74 18.14 -11.27
N ALA A 44 1.83 17.77 -10.35
CA ALA A 44 1.45 18.62 -9.23
C ALA A 44 2.58 18.71 -8.20
N ASP A 45 3.15 17.56 -7.81
CA ASP A 45 4.19 17.51 -6.80
C ASP A 45 5.51 18.11 -7.28
N ASN A 46 5.86 17.94 -8.57
CA ASN A 46 7.03 18.58 -9.16
C ASN A 46 6.90 20.11 -9.19
N ARG A 47 5.69 20.62 -9.45
CA ARG A 47 5.43 22.07 -9.36
C ARG A 47 5.62 22.57 -7.92
N ALA A 48 5.03 21.87 -6.94
CA ALA A 48 5.16 22.23 -5.53
C ALA A 48 6.62 22.18 -5.05
N LEU A 49 7.39 21.18 -5.50
CA LEU A 49 8.82 21.07 -5.25
C LEU A 49 9.56 22.28 -5.81
N ASN A 50 9.33 22.63 -7.08
CA ASN A 50 10.01 23.76 -7.73
C ASN A 50 9.67 25.09 -7.06
N GLU A 51 8.42 25.30 -6.64
CA GLU A 51 8.01 26.49 -5.88
C GLU A 51 8.70 26.55 -4.50
N THR A 52 8.82 25.40 -3.82
CA THR A 52 9.50 25.30 -2.54
C THR A 52 11.00 25.62 -2.68
N LEU A 53 11.66 25.06 -3.70
CA LEU A 53 13.07 25.30 -3.99
C LEU A 53 13.34 26.77 -4.34
N ALA A 54 12.44 27.40 -5.12
CA ALA A 54 12.57 28.81 -5.46
C ALA A 54 12.51 29.71 -4.22
N LYS A 55 11.53 29.49 -3.33
CA LYS A 55 11.41 30.22 -2.06
C LYS A 55 12.62 30.02 -1.16
N ALA A 56 13.06 28.77 -0.99
CA ALA A 56 14.21 28.44 -0.15
C ALA A 56 15.50 29.10 -0.67
N SER A 57 15.66 29.22 -1.98
CA SER A 57 16.78 29.90 -2.60
C SER A 57 16.70 31.43 -2.41
N GLU A 58 15.51 32.03 -2.55
CA GLU A 58 15.27 33.47 -2.31
C GLU A 58 15.54 33.83 -0.82
N GLU A 59 15.17 32.97 0.09
CA GLU A 59 15.38 33.12 1.54
C GLU A 59 16.84 32.81 1.96
N GLY A 60 17.68 32.34 1.05
CA GLY A 60 19.08 31.97 1.34
C GLY A 60 19.25 30.67 2.13
N SER A 61 18.19 29.86 2.24
CA SER A 61 18.20 28.59 2.95
C SER A 61 18.81 27.45 2.12
N VAL A 62 18.82 27.60 0.79
CA VAL A 62 19.38 26.65 -0.19
C VAL A 62 20.21 27.44 -1.20
N ASP A 63 21.37 26.92 -1.54
CA ASP A 63 22.22 27.53 -2.58
C ASP A 63 21.50 27.52 -3.94
N PRO A 64 21.54 28.61 -4.71
CA PRO A 64 20.87 28.70 -6.02
C PRO A 64 21.29 27.61 -7.01
N ALA A 65 22.55 27.18 -6.98
CA ALA A 65 23.03 26.11 -7.86
C ALA A 65 22.50 24.74 -7.41
N GLU A 66 22.38 24.51 -6.12
CA GLU A 66 21.79 23.31 -5.55
C GLU A 66 20.27 23.26 -5.85
N ALA A 67 19.56 24.36 -5.63
CA ALA A 67 18.15 24.48 -5.98
C ALA A 67 17.90 24.20 -7.47
N ALA A 68 18.76 24.71 -8.35
CA ALA A 68 18.69 24.46 -9.79
C ALA A 68 18.95 22.99 -10.13
N ALA A 69 19.90 22.33 -9.46
CA ALA A 69 20.21 20.92 -9.66
C ALA A 69 19.07 19.98 -9.21
N LEU A 70 18.30 20.39 -8.20
CA LEU A 70 17.16 19.60 -7.68
C LEU A 70 15.87 19.87 -8.46
N ARG A 71 15.84 20.92 -9.30
CA ARG A 71 14.68 21.27 -10.10
C ARG A 71 14.31 20.12 -11.03
N ASP A 72 13.01 19.86 -11.16
CA ASP A 72 12.42 18.85 -12.05
C ASP A 72 12.87 17.39 -11.77
N THR A 73 13.60 17.14 -10.69
CA THR A 73 14.08 15.79 -10.33
C THR A 73 12.95 14.78 -10.19
N LEU A 74 11.78 15.23 -9.70
CA LEU A 74 10.61 14.35 -9.57
C LEU A 74 10.04 13.99 -10.94
N ALA A 75 9.90 14.96 -11.84
CA ALA A 75 9.44 14.73 -13.21
C ALA A 75 10.41 13.81 -13.98
N ASP A 76 11.71 14.02 -13.79
CA ASP A 76 12.75 13.20 -14.41
C ASP A 76 12.76 11.76 -13.87
N ALA A 77 12.57 11.57 -12.57
CA ALA A 77 12.51 10.25 -11.95
C ALA A 77 11.35 9.39 -12.47
N TYR A 78 10.23 10.03 -12.86
CA TYR A 78 9.06 9.34 -13.41
C TYR A 78 9.00 9.37 -14.94
N ARG A 79 10.04 9.84 -15.61
CA ARG A 79 10.10 9.86 -17.08
C ARG A 79 9.97 8.44 -17.64
N GLY A 80 8.99 8.23 -18.53
CA GLY A 80 8.75 6.92 -19.13
C GLY A 80 8.01 5.91 -18.24
N HIS A 81 7.38 6.35 -17.15
CA HIS A 81 6.59 5.51 -16.25
C HIS A 81 5.38 4.84 -16.90
N ALA A 82 4.87 5.42 -18.01
CA ALA A 82 3.66 4.94 -18.65
C ALA A 82 3.84 3.54 -19.22
N GLN A 83 2.89 2.67 -18.89
CA GLN A 83 2.89 1.27 -19.32
C GLN A 83 1.85 1.03 -20.42
N LEU A 84 2.14 0.03 -21.29
CA LEU A 84 1.25 -0.44 -22.32
C LEU A 84 0.50 -1.69 -21.84
N PRO A 85 -0.83 -1.74 -21.89
CA PRO A 85 -1.58 -2.92 -21.49
C PRO A 85 -1.39 -4.04 -22.53
N ARG A 86 -1.03 -5.24 -22.05
CA ARG A 86 -0.84 -6.43 -22.88
C ARG A 86 -1.78 -7.58 -22.53
N ARG A 87 -2.44 -7.49 -21.36
CA ARG A 87 -3.41 -8.50 -20.95
C ARG A 87 -4.63 -8.47 -21.89
N LYS A 88 -4.87 -9.58 -22.57
CA LYS A 88 -6.09 -9.79 -23.36
C LYS A 88 -7.22 -10.18 -22.41
N ALA A 89 -8.39 -9.55 -22.57
CA ALA A 89 -9.61 -9.89 -21.83
C ALA A 89 -10.83 -9.48 -22.67
N GLU A 90 -11.96 -10.13 -22.40
CA GLU A 90 -13.24 -9.82 -23.06
C GLU A 90 -13.75 -8.41 -22.71
N HIS A 91 -13.31 -7.87 -21.58
CA HIS A 91 -13.69 -6.54 -21.10
C HIS A 91 -12.45 -5.74 -20.66
N PRO A 92 -12.49 -4.41 -20.78
CA PRO A 92 -11.33 -3.57 -20.52
C PRO A 92 -10.97 -3.44 -19.02
N GLY A 93 -11.81 -3.95 -18.13
CA GLY A 93 -11.73 -3.68 -16.69
C GLY A 93 -12.55 -2.45 -16.28
N TYR A 94 -12.51 -2.16 -14.99
CA TYR A 94 -13.27 -1.04 -14.42
C TYR A 94 -12.46 -0.35 -13.32
N VAL A 95 -12.53 0.97 -13.27
CA VAL A 95 -11.99 1.80 -12.20
C VAL A 95 -13.06 2.81 -11.82
N SER A 96 -13.34 2.93 -10.52
CA SER A 96 -14.20 3.96 -9.94
C SER A 96 -13.42 4.75 -8.90
N VAL A 97 -13.58 6.07 -8.92
CA VAL A 97 -13.02 6.96 -7.90
C VAL A 97 -14.18 7.73 -7.28
N GLU A 98 -14.32 7.61 -6.00
CA GLU A 98 -15.39 8.26 -5.24
C GLU A 98 -14.80 9.03 -4.05
N THR A 99 -15.42 10.14 -3.70
CA THR A 99 -15.08 10.93 -2.52
C THR A 99 -16.20 10.84 -1.50
N PHE A 100 -15.85 10.71 -0.23
CA PHE A 100 -16.80 10.58 0.86
C PHE A 100 -16.53 11.68 1.90
N ALA A 101 -17.60 12.24 2.44
CA ALA A 101 -17.50 13.27 3.48
C ALA A 101 -17.02 12.70 4.83
N GLU A 102 -17.39 11.47 5.14
CA GLU A 102 -17.04 10.80 6.40
C GLU A 102 -16.15 9.58 6.13
N ARG A 103 -16.75 8.43 5.84
CA ARG A 103 -16.01 7.19 5.57
C ARG A 103 -16.59 6.45 4.35
N PRO A 104 -15.76 5.70 3.63
CA PRO A 104 -16.23 4.91 2.51
C PRO A 104 -17.17 3.78 3.00
N PRO A 105 -18.26 3.47 2.27
CA PRO A 105 -19.17 2.37 2.58
C PRO A 105 -18.57 1.01 2.19
N VAL A 106 -17.62 0.51 3.00
CA VAL A 106 -16.82 -0.68 2.65
C VAL A 106 -17.68 -1.94 2.63
N VAL A 107 -18.57 -2.11 3.61
CA VAL A 107 -19.45 -3.27 3.72
C VAL A 107 -20.38 -3.35 2.50
N GLU A 108 -21.04 -2.25 2.17
CA GLU A 108 -21.96 -2.17 1.05
C GLU A 108 -21.25 -2.47 -0.28
N ARG A 109 -20.02 -2.02 -0.41
CA ARG A 109 -19.19 -2.29 -1.61
C ARG A 109 -18.84 -3.77 -1.73
N ILE A 110 -18.46 -4.41 -0.63
CA ILE A 110 -18.18 -5.86 -0.63
C ILE A 110 -19.43 -6.65 -0.95
N CYS A 111 -20.56 -6.34 -0.33
CA CYS A 111 -21.83 -6.99 -0.63
C CYS A 111 -22.21 -6.84 -2.11
N ALA A 112 -22.10 -5.63 -2.66
CA ALA A 112 -22.37 -5.38 -4.08
C ALA A 112 -21.42 -6.13 -5.04
N LEU A 113 -20.17 -6.38 -4.65
CA LEU A 113 -19.25 -7.19 -5.43
C LEU A 113 -19.61 -8.68 -5.35
N ILE A 114 -19.97 -9.18 -4.16
CA ILE A 114 -20.41 -10.57 -3.98
C ILE A 114 -21.70 -10.82 -4.79
N ASP A 115 -22.65 -9.89 -4.76
CA ASP A 115 -23.89 -9.99 -5.57
C ASP A 115 -23.64 -10.00 -7.07
N LYS A 116 -22.53 -9.43 -7.52
CA LYS A 116 -22.04 -9.51 -8.91
C LYS A 116 -21.27 -10.79 -9.22
N GLY A 117 -21.11 -11.70 -8.24
CA GLY A 117 -20.45 -12.98 -8.40
C GLY A 117 -18.95 -12.99 -8.10
N PHE A 118 -18.38 -11.90 -7.56
CA PHE A 118 -17.00 -11.93 -7.08
C PHE A 118 -16.91 -12.74 -5.78
N ARG A 119 -15.87 -13.56 -5.68
CA ARG A 119 -15.61 -14.31 -4.44
C ARG A 119 -14.88 -13.42 -3.43
N PRO A 120 -15.10 -13.58 -2.13
CA PRO A 120 -14.38 -12.82 -1.10
C PRO A 120 -12.86 -12.88 -1.24
N CYS A 121 -12.29 -14.03 -1.66
CA CYS A 121 -10.85 -14.18 -1.89
C CYS A 121 -10.32 -13.40 -3.10
N ASP A 122 -11.18 -12.88 -3.96
CA ASP A 122 -10.82 -12.04 -5.10
C ASP A 122 -10.82 -10.54 -4.74
N ILE A 123 -11.21 -10.19 -3.49
CA ILE A 123 -11.36 -8.82 -3.01
C ILE A 123 -10.19 -8.47 -2.08
N MET A 124 -9.48 -7.40 -2.39
CA MET A 124 -8.43 -6.85 -1.54
C MET A 124 -8.74 -5.40 -1.19
N ILE A 125 -8.61 -5.05 0.10
CA ILE A 125 -8.78 -3.70 0.60
C ILE A 125 -7.40 -3.15 0.97
N LEU A 126 -7.00 -2.07 0.32
CA LEU A 126 -5.77 -1.35 0.64
C LEU A 126 -6.09 -0.12 1.45
N VAL A 127 -5.37 0.07 2.53
CA VAL A 127 -5.49 1.21 3.45
C VAL A 127 -4.16 1.91 3.62
N ARG A 128 -4.19 3.16 4.06
CA ARG A 128 -2.98 3.94 4.23
C ARG A 128 -2.17 3.55 5.47
N GLY A 129 -2.83 3.11 6.52
CA GLY A 129 -2.18 2.77 7.79
C GLY A 129 -2.85 1.61 8.52
N ALA A 130 -2.11 0.99 9.44
CA ALA A 130 -2.58 -0.16 10.24
C ALA A 130 -3.86 0.16 11.03
N THR A 131 -3.96 1.38 11.58
CA THR A 131 -5.16 1.82 12.31
C THR A 131 -6.42 1.82 11.45
N ASP A 132 -6.31 2.23 10.19
CA ASP A 132 -7.43 2.22 9.25
C ASP A 132 -7.78 0.77 8.85
N GLY A 133 -6.77 -0.08 8.69
CA GLY A 133 -6.96 -1.51 8.47
C GLY A 133 -7.72 -2.19 9.62
N ALA A 134 -7.34 -1.88 10.86
CA ALA A 134 -8.03 -2.41 12.04
C ALA A 134 -9.50 -1.95 12.12
N LYS A 135 -9.80 -0.69 11.80
CA LYS A 135 -11.17 -0.16 11.76
C LYS A 135 -12.02 -0.88 10.71
N VAL A 136 -11.49 -1.02 9.50
CA VAL A 136 -12.16 -1.74 8.40
C VAL A 136 -12.39 -3.20 8.78
N ALA A 137 -11.39 -3.88 9.32
CA ALA A 137 -11.53 -5.27 9.77
C ALA A 137 -12.60 -5.42 10.86
N ALA A 138 -12.61 -4.53 11.85
CA ALA A 138 -13.61 -4.53 12.91
C ALA A 138 -15.04 -4.34 12.37
N GLU A 139 -15.22 -3.42 11.42
CA GLU A 139 -16.49 -3.17 10.74
C GLU A 139 -17.00 -4.41 9.99
N LEU A 140 -16.12 -5.06 9.24
CA LEU A 140 -16.44 -6.27 8.48
C LEU A 140 -16.77 -7.45 9.40
N LEU A 141 -16.04 -7.62 10.50
CA LEU A 141 -16.31 -8.67 11.48
C LEU A 141 -17.62 -8.42 12.24
N ASP A 142 -17.94 -7.16 12.54
CA ASP A 142 -19.20 -6.77 13.17
C ASP A 142 -20.38 -7.04 12.22
N PHE A 143 -20.26 -6.68 10.96
CA PHE A 143 -21.24 -7.01 9.93
C PHE A 143 -21.45 -8.53 9.83
N LYS A 144 -20.38 -9.32 9.77
CA LYS A 144 -20.44 -10.79 9.73
C LYS A 144 -21.19 -11.37 10.91
N ARG A 145 -21.01 -10.80 12.11
CA ARG A 145 -21.72 -11.27 13.32
C ARG A 145 -23.21 -10.98 13.32
N ARG A 146 -23.62 -9.85 12.71
CA ARG A 146 -25.00 -9.39 12.67
C ARG A 146 -25.78 -9.93 11.48
N ASN A 147 -25.09 -10.34 10.42
CA ASN A 147 -25.71 -10.79 9.18
C ASN A 147 -25.85 -12.31 9.15
N GLU A 148 -27.08 -12.78 8.96
CA GLU A 148 -27.41 -14.21 8.89
C GLU A 148 -27.38 -14.75 7.45
N ASP A 149 -27.34 -13.89 6.43
CA ASP A 149 -27.36 -14.29 5.03
C ASP A 149 -26.09 -15.07 4.66
N PRO A 150 -26.20 -16.35 4.26
CA PRO A 150 -25.06 -17.19 3.93
C PRO A 150 -24.18 -16.65 2.79
N ARG A 151 -24.73 -15.80 1.91
CA ARG A 151 -23.98 -15.21 0.79
C ARG A 151 -22.88 -14.29 1.24
N TYR A 152 -23.04 -13.65 2.39
CA TYR A 152 -22.08 -12.69 2.96
C TYR A 152 -21.25 -13.28 4.09
N ARG A 153 -21.11 -14.61 4.14
CA ARG A 153 -20.17 -15.28 5.04
C ARG A 153 -18.78 -15.29 4.42
N PHE A 154 -17.92 -14.39 4.88
CA PHE A 154 -16.53 -14.27 4.45
C PHE A 154 -15.60 -14.15 5.64
N ASP A 155 -14.33 -14.49 5.44
CA ASP A 155 -13.29 -14.28 6.41
C ASP A 155 -12.46 -13.05 6.05
N VAL A 156 -11.99 -12.35 7.08
CA VAL A 156 -11.14 -11.16 6.95
C VAL A 156 -9.73 -11.53 7.36
N MET A 157 -8.78 -11.37 6.45
CA MET A 157 -7.35 -11.54 6.74
C MET A 157 -6.68 -10.17 6.75
N THR A 158 -6.04 -9.82 7.86
CA THR A 158 -5.20 -8.63 7.95
C THR A 158 -3.73 -9.01 7.88
N GLN A 159 -2.86 -8.04 7.57
CA GLN A 159 -1.43 -8.27 7.55
C GLN A 159 -0.92 -8.72 8.93
N GLU A 160 -1.47 -8.17 10.01
CA GLU A 160 -1.14 -8.53 11.39
C GLU A 160 -1.55 -9.96 11.73
N ALA A 161 -2.67 -10.43 11.16
CA ALA A 161 -3.11 -11.83 11.35
C ALA A 161 -2.19 -12.86 10.70
N LEU A 162 -1.36 -12.44 9.74
CA LEU A 162 -0.36 -13.29 9.11
C LEU A 162 0.95 -13.39 9.91
N ILE A 163 1.14 -12.51 10.91
CA ILE A 163 2.32 -12.55 11.78
C ILE A 163 2.07 -13.57 12.88
N VAL A 164 2.72 -14.72 12.77
CA VAL A 164 2.60 -15.84 13.75
C VAL A 164 2.84 -15.37 15.18
N GLY A 165 3.77 -14.41 15.39
CA GLY A 165 4.08 -13.84 16.70
C GLY A 165 2.93 -13.07 17.36
N ASN A 166 1.94 -12.59 16.58
CA ASN A 166 0.78 -11.85 17.08
C ASN A 166 -0.39 -12.78 17.45
N ALA A 167 -0.30 -14.06 17.13
CA ALA A 167 -1.34 -15.01 17.52
C ALA A 167 -1.31 -15.24 19.04
N PRO A 168 -2.49 -15.27 19.73
CA PRO A 168 -2.58 -15.50 21.17
C PRO A 168 -1.79 -16.73 21.63
N VAL A 169 -1.91 -17.83 20.92
CA VAL A 169 -1.20 -19.08 21.22
C VAL A 169 0.33 -18.91 21.11
N SER A 170 0.80 -18.18 20.10
CA SER A 170 2.24 -17.90 19.93
C SER A 170 2.78 -17.02 21.06
N SER A 171 2.00 -16.03 21.47
CA SER A 171 2.35 -15.15 22.60
C SER A 171 2.40 -15.92 23.92
N PHE A 172 1.45 -16.81 24.15
CA PHE A 172 1.45 -17.72 25.31
C PHE A 172 2.68 -18.64 25.32
N ILE A 173 2.98 -19.32 24.22
CA ILE A 173 4.15 -20.20 24.08
C ILE A 173 5.44 -19.41 24.31
N ALA A 174 5.58 -18.23 23.69
CA ALA A 174 6.75 -17.38 23.86
C ALA A 174 6.92 -16.92 25.33
N ALA A 175 5.82 -16.57 26.02
CA ALA A 175 5.84 -16.20 27.41
C ALA A 175 6.25 -17.37 28.30
N ALA A 176 5.72 -18.58 28.06
CA ALA A 176 6.09 -19.80 28.78
C ALA A 176 7.58 -20.14 28.64
N LEU A 177 8.13 -20.05 27.42
CA LEU A 177 9.55 -20.26 27.16
C LEU A 177 10.43 -19.22 27.84
N ARG A 178 10.05 -17.93 27.84
CA ARG A 178 10.78 -16.87 28.53
C ARG A 178 10.77 -17.06 30.04
N LEU A 179 9.65 -17.47 30.63
CA LEU A 179 9.57 -17.79 32.05
C LEU A 179 10.40 -19.00 32.44
N ALA A 180 10.52 -20.00 31.56
CA ALA A 180 11.40 -21.15 31.81
C ALA A 180 12.89 -20.73 31.84
N LEU A 181 13.27 -19.70 31.05
CA LEU A 181 14.64 -19.15 31.04
C LEU A 181 14.87 -18.11 32.14
N ASN A 182 13.89 -17.28 32.42
CA ASN A 182 13.93 -16.24 33.47
C ASN A 182 12.62 -16.23 34.25
N PRO A 183 12.53 -16.94 35.38
CA PRO A 183 11.34 -17.01 36.23
C PRO A 183 10.88 -15.66 36.78
N ASP A 184 11.75 -14.65 36.87
CA ASP A 184 11.45 -13.33 37.42
C ASP A 184 10.93 -12.32 36.39
N ASP A 185 10.77 -12.71 35.13
CA ASP A 185 10.18 -11.87 34.09
C ASP A 185 8.68 -11.61 34.36
N SER A 186 8.40 -10.48 34.97
CA SER A 186 7.04 -10.08 35.37
C SER A 186 6.12 -9.85 34.17
N LEU A 187 6.67 -9.38 33.02
CA LEU A 187 5.89 -9.14 31.82
C LEU A 187 5.45 -10.48 31.18
N SER A 188 6.38 -11.41 31.04
CA SER A 188 6.05 -12.74 30.50
C SER A 188 5.11 -13.49 31.45
N ARG A 189 5.24 -13.30 32.76
CA ARG A 189 4.30 -13.87 33.76
C ARG A 189 2.90 -13.30 33.59
N ALA A 190 2.76 -12.00 33.37
CA ALA A 190 1.47 -11.38 33.14
C ALA A 190 0.79 -11.90 31.87
N VAL A 191 1.55 -12.04 30.78
CA VAL A 191 1.05 -12.64 29.51
C VAL A 191 0.66 -14.10 29.72
N TYR A 192 1.50 -14.89 30.37
CA TYR A 192 1.22 -16.31 30.64
C TYR A 192 -0.05 -16.53 31.47
N ASN A 193 -0.29 -15.68 32.47
CA ASN A 193 -1.47 -15.79 33.35
C ASN A 193 -2.77 -15.23 32.70
N HIS A 194 -2.65 -14.49 31.60
CA HIS A 194 -3.79 -13.93 30.88
C HIS A 194 -4.48 -14.99 30.00
N TYR A 195 -3.76 -16.02 29.60
CA TYR A 195 -4.25 -17.15 28.77
C TYR A 195 -4.43 -18.44 29.57
#